data_da833874f39e7b12320d575141d06ebf
#
_entry.id   da833874f39e7b12320d575141d06ebf
#
_cell.length_a   1.000
_cell.length_b   1.000
_cell.length_c   1.000
_cell.angle_alpha   90.00
_cell.angle_beta   90.00
_cell.angle_gamma   90.00
#
_symmetry.space_group_name_H-M   'P 1'
#
loop_
_entity.id
_entity.type
_entity.pdbx_description
1 polymer ?
#
loop_
_entity_poly.entity_id
_entity_poly.type
_entity_poly.pdbx_seq_one_letter_code
_entity_poly.pdbx_strand_id
1 'polypeptide(L)' 'MLNPAKLLKLKGAWDRFSPGHPKFITFLKFVGKNSMEEGTVIEITVTTKEGMSTTGNLKISADDLALFDELKNIYA' A
#
# COMPACT_ATOMS: atom_id res chain seq x y z
N MET A 1 -0.76 18.40 -2.48
CA MET A 1 0.35 18.15 -3.41
C MET A 1 1.56 17.62 -2.65
N LEU A 2 2.20 16.62 -3.17
CA LEU A 2 3.36 16.00 -2.51
C LEU A 2 4.63 16.81 -2.76
N ASN A 3 5.34 17.09 -1.68
CA ASN A 3 6.62 17.79 -1.74
C ASN A 3 7.71 16.78 -2.15
N PRO A 4 8.54 17.08 -3.18
CA PRO A 4 9.58 16.15 -3.61
C PRO A 4 10.54 15.72 -2.50
N ALA A 5 10.88 16.60 -1.59
CA ALA A 5 11.77 16.26 -0.47
C ALA A 5 11.10 15.24 0.47
N LYS A 6 9.80 15.36 0.70
CA LYS A 6 9.05 14.42 1.52
C LYS A 6 8.91 13.07 0.83
N LEU A 7 8.76 13.07 -0.49
CA LEU A 7 8.72 11.83 -1.27
C LEU A 7 10.03 11.06 -1.18
N LEU A 8 11.17 11.76 -1.22
CA LEU A 8 12.47 11.12 -1.07
C LEU A 8 12.64 10.49 0.31
N LYS A 9 12.14 11.16 1.35
CA LYS A 9 12.16 10.60 2.71
C LYS A 9 11.29 9.35 2.81
N LEU A 10 10.13 9.38 2.18
CA LEU A 10 9.22 8.22 2.16
C LEU A 10 9.87 7.04 1.44
N LYS A 11 10.51 7.30 0.31
CA LYS A 11 11.22 6.25 -0.42
C LYS A 11 12.35 5.65 0.41
N GLY A 12 13.11 6.48 1.11
CA GLY A 12 14.16 6.00 2.00
C GLY A 12 13.64 5.14 3.12
N ALA A 13 12.50 5.53 3.72
CA ALA A 13 11.85 4.72 4.75
C ALA A 13 11.38 3.38 4.19
N TRP A 14 10.81 3.41 2.99
CA TRP A 14 10.36 2.19 2.31
C TRP A 14 11.53 1.24 2.03
N ASP A 15 12.66 1.79 1.57
CA ASP A 15 13.85 1.00 1.27
C ASP A 15 14.44 0.34 2.53
N ARG A 16 14.24 0.95 3.70
CA ARG A 16 14.65 0.35 4.97
C ARG A 16 13.66 -0.68 5.47
N PHE A 17 12.38 -0.46 5.22
CA PHE A 17 11.30 -1.36 5.64
C PHE A 17 11.30 -2.67 4.84
N SER A 18 11.48 -2.55 3.51
CA SER A 18 11.29 -3.64 2.58
C SER A 18 12.16 -4.88 2.84
N PRO A 19 13.47 -4.73 3.13
CA PRO A 19 14.31 -5.91 3.35
C PRO A 19 13.90 -6.74 4.56
N GLY A 20 13.25 -6.12 5.55
CA GLY A 20 12.77 -6.84 6.72
C GLY A 20 11.43 -7.55 6.50
N HIS A 21 10.75 -7.27 5.39
CA HIS A 21 9.40 -7.76 5.15
C HIS A 21 9.21 -8.20 3.69
N PRO A 22 10.06 -9.12 3.18
CA PRO A 22 10.03 -9.46 1.75
C PRO A 22 8.72 -10.09 1.29
N LYS A 23 8.09 -10.90 2.13
CA LYS A 23 6.81 -11.54 1.78
C LYS A 23 5.69 -10.52 1.65
N PHE A 24 5.70 -9.51 2.51
CA PHE A 24 4.71 -8.44 2.45
C PHE A 24 4.86 -7.62 1.17
N ILE A 25 6.09 -7.32 0.79
CA ILE A 25 6.37 -6.56 -0.44
C ILE A 25 5.93 -7.35 -1.67
N THR A 26 6.19 -8.65 -1.70
CA THR A 26 5.74 -9.53 -2.78
C THR A 26 4.22 -9.55 -2.86
N PHE A 27 3.55 -9.60 -1.71
CA PHE A 27 2.10 -9.55 -1.62
C PHE A 27 1.56 -8.24 -2.19
N LEU A 28 2.14 -7.10 -1.82
CA LEU A 28 1.71 -5.80 -2.32
C LEU A 28 1.90 -5.69 -3.83
N LYS A 29 3.00 -6.20 -4.36
CA LYS A 29 3.25 -6.20 -5.80
C LYS A 29 2.21 -7.03 -6.55
N PHE A 30 1.86 -8.19 -6.00
CA PHE A 30 0.85 -9.05 -6.59
C PHE A 30 -0.52 -8.35 -6.60
N VAL A 31 -0.91 -7.75 -5.49
CA VAL A 31 -2.18 -7.05 -5.36
C VAL A 31 -2.24 -5.88 -6.35
N GLY A 32 -1.17 -5.08 -6.42
CA GLY A 32 -1.12 -3.94 -7.32
C GLY A 32 -1.19 -4.31 -8.79
N LYS A 33 -0.69 -5.49 -9.15
CA LYS A 33 -0.64 -5.94 -10.53
C LYS A 33 -1.90 -6.68 -10.96
N ASN A 34 -2.52 -7.46 -10.06
CA ASN A 34 -3.56 -8.41 -10.44
C ASN A 34 -4.94 -8.14 -9.82
N SER A 35 -5.01 -7.32 -8.79
CA SER A 35 -6.23 -7.20 -7.99
C SER A 35 -6.79 -5.78 -7.88
N MET A 36 -6.11 -4.79 -8.44
CA MET A 36 -6.53 -3.40 -8.30
C MET A 36 -7.53 -3.02 -9.39
N GLU A 37 -8.80 -3.23 -9.09
CA GLU A 37 -9.89 -2.82 -9.96
C GLU A 37 -11.01 -2.23 -9.13
N GLU A 38 -11.91 -1.51 -9.76
CA GLU A 38 -13.06 -0.92 -9.08
C GLU A 38 -13.92 -2.03 -8.46
N GLY A 39 -14.26 -1.85 -7.19
CA GLY A 39 -15.05 -2.83 -6.46
C GLY A 39 -14.21 -3.83 -5.65
N THR A 40 -12.90 -3.86 -5.84
CA THR A 40 -12.03 -4.70 -5.02
C THR A 40 -12.12 -4.26 -3.55
N VAL A 41 -12.24 -5.21 -2.66
CA VAL A 41 -12.26 -4.95 -1.22
C VAL A 41 -10.92 -5.35 -0.63
N ILE A 42 -10.31 -4.42 0.10
CA ILE A 42 -9.10 -4.70 0.87
C ILE A 42 -9.49 -4.79 2.33
N GLU A 43 -9.20 -5.93 2.94
CA GLU A 43 -9.49 -6.18 4.34
C GLU A 43 -8.18 -6.32 5.09
N ILE A 44 -8.03 -5.56 6.17
CA ILE A 44 -6.79 -5.53 6.95
C ILE A 44 -7.11 -5.90 8.38
N THR A 45 -6.46 -6.92 8.90
CA THR A 45 -6.56 -7.32 10.30
C THR A 45 -5.23 -7.03 10.99
N VAL A 46 -5.30 -6.30 12.08
CA VAL A 46 -4.14 -6.01 12.91
C VAL A 46 -4.32 -6.76 14.22
N THR A 47 -3.37 -7.62 14.52
CA THR A 47 -3.37 -8.39 15.76
C THR A 47 -2.21 -7.91 16.64
N THR A 48 -2.54 -7.50 17.86
CA THR A 48 -1.52 -7.03 18.80
C THR A 48 -0.72 -8.21 19.37
N LYS A 49 0.38 -7.88 20.03
CA LYS A 49 1.21 -8.87 20.70
C LYS A 49 0.42 -9.67 21.73
N GLU A 50 -0.56 -9.04 22.38
CA GLU A 50 -1.42 -9.64 23.40
C GLU A 50 -2.55 -10.48 22.79
N GLY A 51 -2.70 -10.47 21.47
CA GLY A 51 -3.71 -11.27 20.80
C GLY A 51 -5.02 -10.55 20.48
N MET A 52 -5.10 -9.25 20.70
CA MET A 52 -6.28 -8.48 20.35
C MET A 52 -6.28 -8.18 18.84
N SER A 53 -7.40 -8.45 18.18
CA SER A 53 -7.52 -8.24 16.73
C SER A 53 -8.52 -7.15 16.42
N THR A 54 -8.18 -6.32 15.43
CA THR A 54 -9.06 -5.29 14.88
C THR A 54 -9.02 -5.41 13.37
N THR A 55 -10.19 -5.45 12.73
CA THR A 55 -10.28 -5.55 11.28
C THR A 55 -10.94 -4.32 10.70
N GLY A 56 -10.31 -3.74 9.69
CA GLY A 56 -10.88 -2.68 8.89
C GLY A 56 -10.93 -3.11 7.43
N ASN A 57 -11.76 -2.43 6.66
CA ASN A 57 -11.80 -2.70 5.23
C ASN A 57 -12.05 -1.42 4.45
N LEU A 58 -11.69 -1.47 3.16
CA LEU A 58 -12.02 -0.41 2.23
C LEU A 58 -12.36 -1.02 0.87
N LYS A 59 -13.20 -0.34 0.14
CA LYS A 59 -13.58 -0.76 -1.20
C LYS A 59 -12.96 0.21 -2.20
N ILE A 60 -12.24 -0.33 -3.16
CA ILE A 60 -11.55 0.49 -4.17
C ILE A 60 -12.56 1.13 -5.10
N SER A 61 -12.51 2.45 -5.23
CA SER A 61 -13.34 3.22 -6.14
C SER A 61 -12.54 3.59 -7.40
N ALA A 62 -13.24 4.09 -8.41
CA ALA A 62 -12.58 4.61 -9.61
C ALA A 62 -11.61 5.75 -9.27
N ASP A 63 -11.99 6.61 -8.32
CA ASP A 63 -11.11 7.69 -7.87
C ASP A 63 -9.84 7.16 -7.23
N ASP A 64 -9.95 6.08 -6.46
CA ASP A 64 -8.79 5.46 -5.82
C ASP A 64 -7.81 4.93 -6.86
N LEU A 65 -8.33 4.34 -7.94
CA LEU A 65 -7.48 3.86 -9.04
C LEU A 65 -6.73 4.98 -9.71
N ALA A 66 -7.37 6.13 -9.90
CA ALA A 66 -6.73 7.30 -10.47
C ALA A 66 -5.59 7.80 -9.56
N LEU A 67 -5.79 7.78 -8.24
CA LEU A 67 -4.76 8.16 -7.29
C LEU A 67 -3.57 7.19 -7.33
N PHE A 68 -3.82 5.91 -7.47
CA PHE A 68 -2.75 4.92 -7.61
C PHE A 68 -1.92 5.14 -8.87
N ASP A 69 -2.58 5.50 -9.98
CA ASP A 69 -1.87 5.82 -11.21
C ASP A 69 -0.95 7.02 -11.05
N GLU A 70 -1.41 8.05 -10.32
CA GLU A 70 -0.58 9.21 -10.02
C GLU A 70 0.65 8.81 -9.22
N LEU A 71 0.48 7.95 -8.22
CA LEU A 71 1.59 7.47 -7.40
C LEU A 71 2.58 6.65 -8.23
N LYS A 72 2.10 5.79 -9.11
CA LYS A 72 2.96 5.02 -10.01
C LYS A 72 3.82 5.93 -10.87
N ASN A 73 3.24 6.98 -11.41
CA ASN A 73 3.95 7.92 -12.26
C ASN A 73 5.04 8.68 -11.50
N ILE A 74 4.87 8.87 -10.20
CA ILE A 74 5.87 9.53 -9.36
C ILE A 74 7.03 8.58 -9.04
N TYR A 75 6.75 7.30 -8.83
CA TYR A 75 7.74 6.31 -8.41
C TYR A 75 8.35 5.49 -9.56
N ALA A 76 7.78 5.60 -10.74
CA ALA A 76 8.24 4.86 -11.90
C ALA A 76 9.50 5.53 -12.57
#